data_4e51561a5a5802862eb22af839686ddd
#
_entry.id   4e51561a5a5802862eb22af839686ddd
#
_cell.length_a   1.000
_cell.length_b   1.000
_cell.length_c   1.000
_cell.angle_alpha   90.00
_cell.angle_beta   90.00
_cell.angle_gamma   90.00
#
_symmetry.space_group_name_H-M   'P 1'
#
loop_
_entity.id
_entity.type
_entity.pdbx_description
1 polymer ?
#
loop_
_entity_poly.entity_id
_entity_poly.type
_entity_poly.pdbx_seq_one_letter_code
_entity_poly.pdbx_strand_id
1 'polypeptide(L)'
;TCALPISFERLKTYYCSSTVDKKKSVNKIIMDMGNNQQPFLELFEKEFHELTILGNNFRIRHHETTKTDIQDKRHYEYFYKRCLSLISTAIQYLDGRNL
;
A
#
# COMPACT_ATOMS: atom_id res chain seq x y z
N THR A 1 6.46 -6.96 12.95
CA THR A 1 5.47 -7.53 12.04
C THR A 1 4.38 -6.54 11.66
N CYS A 2 4.07 -5.61 12.57
CA CYS A 2 3.07 -4.60 12.29
C CYS A 2 3.63 -3.39 11.57
N ALA A 3 4.95 -3.31 11.43
CA ALA A 3 5.59 -2.13 10.86
C ALA A 3 5.26 -1.95 9.38
N LEU A 4 5.20 -3.04 8.63
CA LEU A 4 5.00 -2.93 7.18
C LEU A 4 3.59 -2.45 6.82
N PRO A 5 2.52 -2.98 7.42
CA PRO A 5 1.19 -2.43 7.16
C PRO A 5 1.07 -0.96 7.57
N ILE A 6 1.75 -0.56 8.64
CA ILE A 6 1.75 0.85 9.05
C ILE A 6 2.47 1.69 8.02
N SER A 7 3.59 1.19 7.49
CA SER A 7 4.32 1.89 6.43
C SER A 7 3.48 2.04 5.17
N PHE A 8 2.68 1.01 4.83
CA PHE A 8 1.78 1.09 3.69
C PHE A 8 0.73 2.18 3.88
N GLU A 9 0.17 2.29 5.10
CA GLU A 9 -0.79 3.34 5.37
C GLU A 9 -0.17 4.72 5.28
N ARG A 10 1.06 4.86 5.77
CA ARG A 10 1.77 6.14 5.67
C ARG A 10 2.09 6.51 4.23
N LEU A 11 2.44 5.51 3.43
CA LEU A 11 2.68 5.74 2.02
C LEU A 11 1.44 6.33 1.35
N LYS A 12 0.28 5.76 1.64
CA LYS A 12 -0.95 6.20 0.99
C LYS A 12 -1.30 7.64 1.33
N THR A 13 -0.78 8.18 2.43
CA THR A 13 -1.07 9.55 2.82
C THR A 13 0.10 10.50 2.60
N TYR A 14 1.09 10.06 1.82
CA TYR A 14 2.34 10.81 1.67
C TYR A 14 2.10 12.25 1.17
N TYR A 15 1.19 12.43 0.24
CA TYR A 15 0.93 13.74 -0.36
C TYR A 15 -0.23 14.49 0.26
N CYS A 16 -0.81 14.00 1.34
CA CYS A 16 -1.96 14.67 1.91
C CYS A 16 -1.69 15.18 3.31
N SER A 17 -2.40 16.26 3.66
CA SER A 17 -2.30 16.83 4.99
C SER A 17 -3.40 16.32 5.91
N SER A 18 -4.36 15.60 5.38
CA SER A 18 -5.46 15.05 6.16
C SER A 18 -5.95 13.78 5.49
N THR A 19 -6.74 12.99 6.24
CA THR A 19 -7.28 11.74 5.71
C THR A 19 -8.28 11.96 4.59
N VAL A 20 -8.84 13.16 4.51
CA VAL A 20 -9.81 13.48 3.45
C VAL A 20 -9.15 13.40 2.07
N ASP A 21 -7.87 13.69 1.99
CA ASP A 21 -7.15 13.72 0.72
C ASP A 21 -6.44 12.43 0.39
N LYS A 22 -6.71 11.37 1.16
CA LYS A 22 -6.00 10.10 1.00
C LYS A 22 -6.13 9.53 -0.41
N LYS A 23 -7.33 9.59 -0.97
CA LYS A 23 -7.54 9.04 -2.30
C LYS A 23 -6.73 9.81 -3.35
N LYS A 24 -6.66 11.13 -3.22
CA LYS A 24 -5.88 11.93 -4.14
C LYS A 24 -4.39 11.65 -4.00
N SER A 25 -3.93 11.43 -2.78
CA SER A 25 -2.54 11.08 -2.55
C SER A 25 -2.18 9.75 -3.22
N VAL A 26 -3.02 8.74 -3.05
CA VAL A 26 -2.79 7.45 -3.67
C VAL A 26 -2.79 7.57 -5.19
N ASN A 27 -3.72 8.32 -5.75
CA ASN A 27 -3.77 8.50 -7.20
C ASN A 27 -2.50 9.17 -7.72
N LYS A 28 -1.97 10.14 -6.99
CA LYS A 28 -0.74 10.80 -7.41
C LYS A 28 0.44 9.83 -7.37
N ILE A 29 0.51 9.01 -6.33
CA ILE A 29 1.57 8.01 -6.21
C ILE A 29 1.48 7.03 -7.38
N ILE A 30 0.28 6.58 -7.71
CA ILE A 30 0.08 5.65 -8.81
C ILE A 30 0.51 6.28 -10.14
N MET A 31 0.15 7.54 -10.35
CA MET A 31 0.54 8.22 -11.57
C MET A 31 2.06 8.31 -11.69
N ASP A 32 2.74 8.63 -10.59
CA ASP A 32 4.19 8.71 -10.59
C ASP A 32 4.81 7.35 -10.88
N MET A 33 4.31 6.31 -10.21
CA MET A 33 4.85 4.96 -10.37
C MET A 33 4.61 4.40 -11.77
N GLY A 34 3.47 4.74 -12.34
CA GLY A 34 3.10 4.22 -13.65
C GLY A 34 3.94 4.79 -14.78
N ASN A 35 4.50 5.98 -14.57
CA ASN A 35 5.43 6.62 -15.50
C ASN A 35 4.89 6.60 -16.93
N ASN A 36 3.62 6.99 -17.09
CA ASN A 36 2.94 7.08 -18.39
C ASN A 36 2.79 5.73 -19.11
N GLN A 37 2.95 4.63 -18.39
CA GLN A 37 2.74 3.30 -18.96
C GLN A 37 1.40 2.79 -18.50
N GLN A 38 0.40 2.81 -19.37
CA GLN A 38 -0.97 2.45 -19.00
C GLN A 38 -1.08 1.09 -18.32
N PRO A 39 -0.41 0.02 -18.81
CA PRO A 39 -0.51 -1.26 -18.12
C PRO A 39 -0.04 -1.21 -16.67
N PHE A 40 0.97 -0.40 -16.37
CA PHE A 40 1.48 -0.29 -15.01
C PHE A 40 0.61 0.62 -14.15
N LEU A 41 0.00 1.64 -14.75
CA LEU A 41 -0.99 2.44 -14.01
C LEU A 41 -2.11 1.54 -13.50
N GLU A 42 -2.62 0.66 -14.36
CA GLU A 42 -3.69 -0.24 -13.99
C GLU A 42 -3.23 -1.26 -12.96
N LEU A 43 -2.03 -1.78 -13.14
CA LEU A 43 -1.48 -2.75 -12.19
C LEU A 43 -1.36 -2.15 -10.79
N PHE A 44 -0.77 -0.96 -10.69
CA PHE A 44 -0.56 -0.35 -9.38
C PHE A 44 -1.86 0.09 -8.74
N GLU A 45 -2.83 0.51 -9.54
CA GLU A 45 -4.15 0.84 -9.01
C GLU A 45 -4.79 -0.38 -8.36
N LYS A 46 -4.75 -1.51 -9.04
CA LYS A 46 -5.28 -2.75 -8.50
C LYS A 46 -4.52 -3.20 -7.26
N GLU A 47 -3.20 -3.05 -7.29
CA GLU A 47 -2.37 -3.51 -6.19
C GLU A 47 -2.66 -2.72 -4.92
N PHE A 48 -2.74 -1.40 -4.99
CA PHE A 48 -3.11 -0.59 -3.84
C PHE A 48 -4.47 -1.00 -3.30
N HIS A 49 -5.41 -1.23 -4.21
CA HIS A 49 -6.77 -1.58 -3.82
C HIS A 49 -6.80 -2.94 -3.12
N GLU A 50 -6.17 -3.95 -3.70
CA GLU A 50 -6.19 -5.29 -3.14
C GLU A 50 -5.50 -5.37 -1.79
N LEU A 51 -4.35 -4.72 -1.68
CA LEU A 51 -3.63 -4.76 -0.41
C LEU A 51 -4.40 -4.02 0.68
N THR A 52 -5.12 -2.97 0.31
CA THR A 52 -5.98 -2.26 1.26
C THR A 52 -7.11 -3.17 1.74
N ILE A 53 -7.74 -3.90 0.82
CA ILE A 53 -8.82 -4.82 1.18
C ILE A 53 -8.30 -5.93 2.08
N LEU A 54 -7.16 -6.51 1.75
CA LEU A 54 -6.58 -7.57 2.57
C LEU A 54 -6.26 -7.06 3.97
N GLY A 55 -5.68 -5.88 4.06
CA GLY A 55 -5.35 -5.29 5.35
C GLY A 55 -6.57 -5.00 6.19
N ASN A 56 -7.70 -4.70 5.54
CA ASN A 56 -8.95 -4.43 6.26
C ASN A 56 -9.69 -5.70 6.65
N ASN A 57 -9.55 -6.76 5.85
CA ASN A 57 -10.29 -7.99 6.10
C ASN A 57 -9.63 -8.88 7.14
N PHE A 58 -8.32 -8.73 7.33
CA PHE A 58 -7.58 -9.55 8.28
C PHE A 58 -6.98 -8.66 9.36
N ARG A 59 -6.76 -9.23 10.54
CA ARG A 59 -6.22 -8.49 11.67
C ARG A 59 -4.71 -8.33 11.51
N ILE A 60 -4.32 -7.46 10.59
CA ILE A 60 -2.92 -7.27 10.25
C ILE A 60 -2.35 -6.02 10.91
N ARG A 61 -3.15 -4.95 10.96
CA ARG A 61 -2.67 -3.65 11.40
C ARG A 61 -2.98 -3.31 12.84
N HIS A 62 -4.06 -3.81 13.37
CA HIS A 62 -4.58 -3.36 14.66
C HIS A 62 -5.13 -4.50 15.47
N HIS A 63 -5.53 -4.17 16.67
CA HIS A 63 -6.16 -5.11 17.59
C HIS A 63 -7.67 -5.16 17.38
N GLU A 64 -8.10 -5.19 16.13
CA GLU A 64 -9.51 -5.26 15.82
C GLU A 64 -10.01 -6.67 16.07
N THR A 65 -10.95 -6.77 17.02
CA THR A 65 -11.47 -8.09 17.40
C THR A 65 -12.45 -8.65 16.39
N THR A 66 -12.97 -7.81 15.50
CA THR A 66 -13.95 -8.25 14.50
C THR A 66 -13.31 -8.80 13.24
N LYS A 67 -12.00 -8.71 13.12
CA LYS A 67 -11.28 -9.16 11.92
C LYS A 67 -10.69 -10.54 12.15
N THR A 68 -10.49 -11.26 11.05
CA THR A 68 -9.92 -12.60 11.09
C THR A 68 -8.40 -12.51 10.98
N ASP A 69 -7.71 -13.29 11.81
CA ASP A 69 -6.26 -13.39 11.69
C ASP A 69 -5.91 -14.22 10.48
N ILE A 70 -4.75 -13.92 9.88
CA ILE A 70 -4.20 -14.78 8.85
C ILE A 70 -3.69 -16.05 9.54
N GLN A 71 -4.27 -17.19 9.16
CA GLN A 71 -3.97 -18.45 9.83
C GLN A 71 -2.71 -19.13 9.31
N ASP A 72 -2.42 -18.93 8.04
CA ASP A 72 -1.27 -19.58 7.41
C ASP A 72 -0.11 -18.59 7.32
N LYS A 73 1.00 -18.94 7.96
CA LYS A 73 2.18 -18.08 7.97
C LYS A 73 2.67 -17.76 6.55
N ARG A 74 2.53 -18.72 5.64
CA ARG A 74 2.96 -18.51 4.26
C ARG A 74 2.09 -17.48 3.55
N HIS A 75 0.81 -17.40 3.89
CA HIS A 75 -0.08 -16.36 3.35
C HIS A 75 0.35 -14.99 3.87
N TYR A 76 0.70 -14.92 5.15
CA TYR A 76 1.18 -13.68 5.73
C TYR A 76 2.45 -13.21 5.05
N GLU A 77 3.38 -14.15 4.82
CA GLU A 77 4.64 -13.82 4.17
C GLU A 77 4.42 -13.31 2.75
N TYR A 78 3.49 -13.90 2.04
CA TYR A 78 3.18 -13.45 0.70
C TYR A 78 2.63 -12.03 0.72
N PHE A 79 1.69 -11.76 1.61
CA PHE A 79 1.14 -10.42 1.77
C PHE A 79 2.24 -9.42 2.13
N TYR A 80 3.09 -9.80 3.05
CA TYR A 80 4.22 -8.97 3.48
C TYR A 80 5.10 -8.59 2.27
N LYS A 81 5.43 -9.59 1.47
CA LYS A 81 6.31 -9.37 0.32
C LYS A 81 5.66 -8.47 -0.72
N ARG A 82 4.37 -8.60 -0.92
CA ARG A 82 3.66 -7.73 -1.86
C ARG A 82 3.67 -6.28 -1.38
N CYS A 83 3.40 -6.07 -0.09
CA CYS A 83 3.46 -4.72 0.47
C CYS A 83 4.87 -4.14 0.36
N LEU A 84 5.88 -4.95 0.67
CA LEU A 84 7.26 -4.50 0.59
C LEU A 84 7.65 -4.11 -0.82
N SER A 85 7.28 -4.92 -1.80
CA SER A 85 7.56 -4.61 -3.20
C SER A 85 6.91 -3.30 -3.63
N LEU A 86 5.66 -3.12 -3.25
CA LEU A 86 4.93 -1.91 -3.64
C LEU A 86 5.56 -0.67 -2.99
N ILE A 87 5.84 -0.76 -1.70
CA ILE A 87 6.43 0.37 -0.98
C ILE A 87 7.81 0.71 -1.53
N SER A 88 8.64 -0.31 -1.74
CA SER A 88 9.99 -0.10 -2.24
C SER A 88 10.00 0.57 -3.61
N THR A 89 9.08 0.15 -4.47
CA THR A 89 8.97 0.73 -5.79
C THR A 89 8.46 2.16 -5.70
N ALA A 90 7.43 2.39 -4.90
CA ALA A 90 6.84 3.72 -4.77
C ALA A 90 7.85 4.75 -4.29
N ILE A 91 8.66 4.37 -3.31
CA ILE A 91 9.64 5.30 -2.74
C ILE A 91 10.58 5.85 -3.81
N GLN A 92 10.89 5.05 -4.82
CA GLN A 92 11.78 5.49 -5.88
C GLN A 92 11.21 6.61 -6.73
N TYR A 93 9.89 6.78 -6.70
CA TYR A 93 9.21 7.79 -7.50
C TYR A 93 8.72 8.97 -6.69
N LEU A 94 8.74 8.87 -5.35
CA LEU A 94 8.20 9.95 -4.53
C LEU A 94 9.04 11.21 -4.70
N ASP A 95 8.38 12.26 -5.14
CA ASP A 95 8.98 13.58 -5.37
C ASP A 95 10.11 13.55 -6.38
N GLY A 96 10.53 12.38 -6.83
CA GLY A 96 11.56 12.26 -7.82
C GLY A 96 12.92 12.80 -7.39
N ARG A 97 13.15 12.95 -6.10
CA ARG A 97 14.38 13.61 -5.67
C ARG A 97 15.25 12.82 -4.71
N ASN A 98 14.76 11.77 -4.14
CA ASN A 98 15.54 11.02 -3.16
C ASN A 98 16.09 9.74 -3.72
N LEU A 99 16.30 9.73 -4.97
CA LEU A 99 16.69 8.51 -5.67
C LEU A 99 18.18 8.46 -5.94
#